data_5cee298761c97e22370ce91a8755f5b6
#
_entry.id   5cee298761c97e22370ce91a8755f5b6
#
_cell.length_a   1.000
_cell.length_b   1.000
_cell.length_c   1.000
_cell.angle_alpha   90.00
_cell.angle_beta   90.00
_cell.angle_gamma   90.00
#
_symmetry.space_group_name_H-M   'P 1'
#
loop_
_entity.id
_entity.type
_entity.pdbx_description
1 polymer ?
#
loop_
_entity_poly.entity_id
_entity_poly.type
_entity_poly.pdbx_seq_one_letter_code
_entity_poly.pdbx_strand_id
1 'polypeptide(L)'
;YQTLGDIQIGFEGIGEAADYERELDLEQALCRTGFTAGEVRYRREYFISHPADCMVMRFSADKPGKINFWARLERGLFFDGVRQGEQGEICLYGNQGRGGSEFAMMLRAQVRGGSLRLLGERILVESADEALLYFSADTSWHYSPEEKEAAVAAWLKQTAEEPESWMNAERMSSYERREMRLKQGLQAMLQARLRGRLEAARAQSYEDLRKAHVADYRELFGRARLEIEWDRQAEQLPTDKRLELAARRCAEGSEERA
;
A
#
# COMPACT_ATOMS: atom_id res chain seq x y z
N TYR A 1 -12.58 9.62 13.01
CA TYR A 1 -11.89 8.82 11.98
C TYR A 1 -10.65 9.57 11.51
N GLN A 2 -9.50 8.90 11.46
CA GLN A 2 -8.26 9.45 10.94
C GLN A 2 -7.73 8.54 9.84
N THR A 3 -7.24 9.13 8.76
CA THR A 3 -6.54 8.38 7.70
C THR A 3 -5.23 7.82 8.23
N LEU A 4 -4.85 6.65 7.78
CA LEU A 4 -3.56 6.05 8.17
C LEU A 4 -2.39 6.81 7.54
N GLY A 5 -2.51 7.19 6.27
CA GLY A 5 -1.52 7.94 5.50
C GLY A 5 -1.64 7.64 4.01
N ASP A 6 -0.67 8.13 3.25
CA ASP A 6 -0.62 8.03 1.79
C ASP A 6 0.67 7.33 1.32
N ILE A 7 0.56 6.62 0.21
CA ILE A 7 1.72 6.16 -0.57
C ILE A 7 1.86 7.12 -1.75
N GLN A 8 2.92 7.91 -1.77
CA GLN A 8 3.22 8.79 -2.88
C GLN A 8 4.24 8.11 -3.81
N ILE A 9 3.93 8.11 -5.11
CA ILE A 9 4.79 7.55 -6.15
C ILE A 9 4.93 8.59 -7.25
N GLY A 10 6.16 9.05 -7.49
CA GLY A 10 6.47 9.97 -8.57
C GLY A 10 7.25 9.26 -9.67
N PHE A 11 6.66 9.12 -10.85
CA PHE A 11 7.34 8.54 -12.01
C PHE A 11 8.17 9.59 -12.73
N GLU A 12 9.37 9.21 -13.15
CA GLU A 12 10.32 10.09 -13.81
C GLU A 12 10.61 9.62 -15.25
N GLY A 13 10.93 10.58 -16.14
CA GLY A 13 11.28 10.27 -17.52
C GLY A 13 10.13 9.76 -18.40
N ILE A 14 8.89 9.86 -17.94
CA ILE A 14 7.69 9.55 -18.73
C ILE A 14 7.24 10.83 -19.40
N GLY A 15 7.22 10.84 -20.75
CA GLY A 15 6.70 11.94 -21.55
C GLY A 15 5.17 12.03 -21.51
N GLU A 16 4.60 12.75 -22.46
CA GLU A 16 3.14 12.84 -22.63
C GLU A 16 2.54 11.46 -22.87
N ALA A 17 1.49 11.13 -22.13
CA ALA A 17 0.80 9.86 -22.23
C ALA A 17 -0.26 9.88 -23.31
N ALA A 18 -0.24 8.88 -24.19
CA ALA A 18 -1.27 8.59 -25.17
C ALA A 18 -1.90 7.23 -24.86
N ASP A 19 -3.05 6.96 -25.45
CA ASP A 19 -3.79 5.69 -25.32
C ASP A 19 -4.00 5.28 -23.85
N TYR A 20 -4.33 6.28 -23.03
CA TYR A 20 -4.49 6.07 -21.58
C TYR A 20 -5.80 5.32 -21.30
N GLU A 21 -5.66 4.17 -20.66
CA GLU A 21 -6.76 3.35 -20.18
C GLU A 21 -6.61 3.07 -18.69
N ARG A 22 -7.72 3.11 -17.97
CA ARG A 22 -7.80 2.66 -16.57
C ARG A 22 -9.01 1.77 -16.40
N GLU A 23 -8.79 0.60 -15.85
CA GLU A 23 -9.78 -0.45 -15.65
C GLU A 23 -9.83 -0.87 -14.18
N LEU A 24 -11.03 -1.09 -13.68
CA LEU A 24 -11.28 -1.84 -12.46
C LEU A 24 -12.05 -3.11 -12.84
N ASP A 25 -11.36 -4.24 -12.82
CA ASP A 25 -11.94 -5.56 -13.05
C ASP A 25 -12.61 -6.04 -11.77
N LEU A 26 -13.94 -5.94 -11.73
CA LEU A 26 -14.73 -6.31 -10.55
C LEU A 26 -14.78 -7.82 -10.31
N GLU A 27 -14.57 -8.65 -11.34
CA GLU A 27 -14.57 -10.11 -11.19
C GLU A 27 -13.26 -10.65 -10.63
N GLN A 28 -12.18 -9.88 -10.79
CA GLN A 28 -10.86 -10.24 -10.29
C GLN A 28 -10.37 -9.35 -9.15
N ALA A 29 -11.09 -8.27 -8.83
CA ALA A 29 -10.67 -7.21 -7.90
C ALA A 29 -9.27 -6.66 -8.25
N LEU A 30 -9.02 -6.42 -9.53
CA LEU A 30 -7.77 -5.89 -10.06
C LEU A 30 -7.98 -4.50 -10.65
N CYS A 31 -7.12 -3.57 -10.27
CA CYS A 31 -7.05 -2.27 -10.92
C CYS A 31 -5.87 -2.26 -11.90
N ARG A 32 -6.11 -1.84 -13.14
CA ARG A 32 -5.09 -1.76 -14.19
C ARG A 32 -5.04 -0.36 -14.78
N THR A 33 -3.84 0.06 -15.16
CA THR A 33 -3.63 1.26 -15.96
C THR A 33 -2.66 0.93 -17.08
N GLY A 34 -3.02 1.25 -18.30
CA GLY A 34 -2.19 1.14 -19.49
C GLY A 34 -2.08 2.49 -20.19
N PHE A 35 -0.91 2.80 -20.72
CA PHE A 35 -0.69 3.99 -21.56
C PHE A 35 0.58 3.84 -22.39
N THR A 36 0.69 4.63 -23.44
CA THR A 36 1.88 4.75 -24.27
C THR A 36 2.53 6.12 -24.04
N ALA A 37 3.84 6.16 -23.87
CA ALA A 37 4.60 7.41 -23.84
C ALA A 37 5.83 7.29 -24.75
N GLY A 38 5.83 8.09 -25.84
CA GLY A 38 6.74 7.89 -26.96
C GLY A 38 6.52 6.51 -27.58
N GLU A 39 7.59 5.70 -27.67
CA GLU A 39 7.52 4.33 -28.21
C GLU A 39 7.46 3.24 -27.12
N VAL A 40 7.10 3.58 -25.87
CA VAL A 40 7.08 2.65 -24.75
C VAL A 40 5.67 2.50 -24.23
N ARG A 41 5.19 1.25 -24.13
CA ARG A 41 3.93 0.92 -23.50
C ARG A 41 4.15 0.56 -22.06
N TYR A 42 3.51 1.30 -21.15
CA TYR A 42 3.54 1.11 -19.71
C TYR A 42 2.29 0.39 -19.24
N ARG A 43 2.47 -0.47 -18.22
CA ARG A 43 1.38 -1.15 -17.53
C ARG A 43 1.59 -1.09 -16.04
N ARG A 44 0.51 -0.78 -15.32
CA ARG A 44 0.44 -0.78 -13.86
C ARG A 44 -0.71 -1.67 -13.42
N GLU A 45 -0.48 -2.51 -12.43
CA GLU A 45 -1.49 -3.40 -11.87
C GLU A 45 -1.46 -3.28 -10.35
N TYR A 46 -2.65 -3.29 -9.74
CA TYR A 46 -2.81 -3.12 -8.29
C TYR A 46 -3.87 -4.07 -7.77
N PHE A 47 -3.62 -4.71 -6.64
CA PHE A 47 -4.61 -5.45 -5.89
C PHE A 47 -4.27 -5.48 -4.40
N ILE A 48 -5.29 -5.70 -3.55
CA ILE A 48 -5.13 -5.92 -2.12
C ILE A 48 -5.49 -7.37 -1.84
N SER A 49 -4.49 -8.17 -1.48
CA SER A 49 -4.63 -9.60 -1.24
C SER A 49 -4.97 -9.86 0.22
N HIS A 50 -6.15 -10.41 0.49
CA HIS A 50 -6.50 -10.90 1.82
C HIS A 50 -5.61 -12.08 2.25
N PRO A 51 -5.36 -13.11 1.40
CA PRO A 51 -4.48 -14.22 1.79
C PRO A 51 -3.04 -13.82 2.10
N ALA A 52 -2.50 -12.78 1.43
CA ALA A 52 -1.14 -12.29 1.67
C ALA A 52 -1.10 -11.13 2.68
N ASP A 53 -2.27 -10.61 3.11
CA ASP A 53 -2.43 -9.46 4.01
C ASP A 53 -1.59 -8.24 3.60
N CYS A 54 -1.53 -7.99 2.28
CA CYS A 54 -0.80 -6.87 1.72
C CYS A 54 -1.41 -6.36 0.40
N MET A 55 -1.13 -5.10 0.08
CA MET A 55 -1.33 -4.53 -1.24
C MET A 55 -0.11 -4.83 -2.10
N VAL A 56 -0.34 -5.26 -3.34
CA VAL A 56 0.69 -5.52 -4.34
C VAL A 56 0.49 -4.55 -5.50
N MET A 57 1.56 -3.88 -5.90
CA MET A 57 1.59 -2.95 -7.02
C MET A 57 2.69 -3.39 -7.98
N ARG A 58 2.36 -3.59 -9.24
CA ARG A 58 3.31 -3.97 -10.31
C ARG A 58 3.43 -2.86 -11.33
N PHE A 59 4.65 -2.52 -11.68
CA PHE A 59 5.00 -1.56 -12.73
C PHE A 59 5.87 -2.24 -13.76
N SER A 60 5.46 -2.21 -15.02
CA SER A 60 6.20 -2.83 -16.13
C SER A 60 6.11 -1.99 -17.39
N ALA A 61 7.02 -2.24 -18.31
CA ALA A 61 7.05 -1.64 -19.65
C ALA A 61 7.40 -2.72 -20.67
N ASP A 62 7.05 -2.48 -21.95
CA ASP A 62 7.38 -3.37 -23.07
C ASP A 62 8.85 -3.26 -23.53
N LYS A 63 9.59 -2.25 -23.04
CA LYS A 63 11.02 -2.08 -23.27
C LYS A 63 11.79 -2.14 -21.95
N PRO A 64 12.97 -2.77 -21.90
CA PRO A 64 13.76 -2.88 -20.69
C PRO A 64 14.28 -1.53 -20.20
N GLY A 65 14.54 -1.42 -18.90
CA GLY A 65 15.11 -0.24 -18.27
C GLY A 65 14.23 1.01 -18.28
N LYS A 66 12.90 0.86 -18.40
CA LYS A 66 11.98 2.01 -18.55
C LYS A 66 11.22 2.34 -17.27
N ILE A 67 11.37 1.57 -16.21
CA ILE A 67 10.68 1.83 -14.94
C ILE A 67 11.60 2.68 -14.06
N ASN A 68 11.21 3.95 -13.90
CA ASN A 68 11.89 4.94 -13.08
C ASN A 68 10.86 5.64 -12.20
N PHE A 69 11.04 5.57 -10.88
CA PHE A 69 10.17 6.26 -9.93
C PHE A 69 10.82 6.40 -8.56
N TRP A 70 10.29 7.31 -7.79
CA TRP A 70 10.47 7.34 -6.34
C TRP A 70 9.14 7.01 -5.65
N ALA A 71 9.23 6.38 -4.47
CA ALA A 71 8.09 6.12 -3.62
C ALA A 71 8.41 6.52 -2.18
N ARG A 72 7.40 7.06 -1.46
CA ARG A 72 7.49 7.37 -0.04
C ARG A 72 6.15 7.12 0.67
N LEU A 73 6.23 6.98 1.97
CA LEU A 73 5.08 7.02 2.86
C LEU A 73 4.94 8.43 3.42
N GLU A 74 3.71 8.93 3.49
CA GLU A 74 3.41 10.26 4.02
C GLU A 74 2.19 10.24 4.93
N ARG A 75 2.26 11.04 5.99
CA ARG A 75 1.14 11.35 6.85
C ARG A 75 1.28 12.77 7.35
N GLY A 76 0.21 13.56 7.26
CA GLY A 76 0.24 14.98 7.59
C GLY A 76 0.48 15.28 9.07
N LEU A 77 -0.11 14.50 9.99
CA LEU A 77 -0.06 14.73 11.44
C LEU A 77 -0.04 13.40 12.21
N PHE A 78 0.40 13.48 13.47
CA PHE A 78 0.39 12.35 14.43
C PHE A 78 1.18 11.13 13.95
N PHE A 79 2.43 11.34 13.54
CA PHE A 79 3.40 10.29 13.33
C PHE A 79 4.73 10.66 14.00
N ASP A 80 5.51 9.65 14.36
CA ASP A 80 6.79 9.83 15.05
C ASP A 80 7.97 9.92 14.08
N GLY A 81 7.87 9.27 12.93
CA GLY A 81 8.92 9.30 11.91
C GLY A 81 8.79 8.21 10.84
N VAL A 82 9.77 8.24 9.94
CA VAL A 82 9.98 7.23 8.92
C VAL A 82 11.36 6.60 9.14
N ARG A 83 11.42 5.27 9.11
CA ARG A 83 12.68 4.51 9.20
C ARG A 83 12.93 3.78 7.90
N GLN A 84 14.21 3.72 7.53
CA GLN A 84 14.68 2.82 6.51
C GLN A 84 14.91 1.44 7.11
N GLY A 85 14.50 0.41 6.39
CA GLY A 85 14.85 -0.96 6.65
C GLY A 85 15.89 -1.47 5.64
N GLU A 86 16.19 -2.74 5.69
CA GLU A 86 17.04 -3.39 4.71
C GLU A 86 16.29 -3.61 3.38
N GLN A 87 17.02 -3.76 2.29
CA GLN A 87 16.49 -4.22 1.00
C GLN A 87 15.32 -3.41 0.42
N GLY A 88 15.41 -2.09 0.45
CA GLY A 88 14.39 -1.23 -0.18
C GLY A 88 13.08 -1.13 0.62
N GLU A 89 13.16 -1.20 1.93
CA GLU A 89 12.05 -1.07 2.87
C GLU A 89 12.05 0.30 3.54
N ILE A 90 10.87 0.91 3.63
CA ILE A 90 10.60 2.08 4.48
C ILE A 90 9.40 1.80 5.37
N CYS A 91 9.45 2.29 6.61
CA CYS A 91 8.38 2.15 7.59
C CYS A 91 8.04 3.51 8.21
N LEU A 92 6.81 3.98 8.02
CA LEU A 92 6.24 5.11 8.74
C LEU A 92 5.50 4.59 9.96
N TYR A 93 5.74 5.19 11.12
CA TYR A 93 5.17 4.74 12.38
C TYR A 93 4.80 5.92 13.26
N GLY A 94 3.91 5.68 14.20
CA GLY A 94 3.50 6.70 15.14
C GLY A 94 2.38 6.27 16.08
N ASN A 95 1.88 7.30 16.79
CA ASN A 95 0.77 7.17 17.73
C ASN A 95 -0.27 8.24 17.44
N GLN A 96 -1.55 7.92 17.60
CA GLN A 96 -2.66 8.84 17.31
C GLN A 96 -2.85 9.93 18.38
N GLY A 97 -1.94 10.09 19.30
CA GLY A 97 -1.98 11.03 20.41
C GLY A 97 -2.09 10.31 21.76
N ARG A 98 -2.18 11.08 22.85
CA ARG A 98 -2.18 10.53 24.22
C ARG A 98 -3.33 9.53 24.42
N GLY A 99 -2.97 8.30 24.79
CA GLY A 99 -3.93 7.20 24.95
C GLY A 99 -4.42 6.58 23.65
N GLY A 100 -3.89 7.02 22.51
CA GLY A 100 -4.20 6.47 21.19
C GLY A 100 -3.44 5.17 20.86
N SER A 101 -3.82 4.56 19.76
CA SER A 101 -3.16 3.33 19.29
C SER A 101 -1.85 3.62 18.59
N GLU A 102 -0.87 2.78 18.81
CA GLU A 102 0.32 2.70 17.96
C GLU A 102 -0.07 2.18 16.58
N PHE A 103 0.55 2.68 15.54
CA PHE A 103 0.39 2.21 14.17
C PHE A 103 1.72 2.17 13.44
N ALA A 104 1.79 1.34 12.43
CA ALA A 104 2.89 1.30 11.47
C ALA A 104 2.37 1.01 10.06
N MET A 105 3.02 1.59 9.06
CA MET A 105 2.87 1.31 7.65
C MET A 105 4.22 0.95 7.07
N MET A 106 4.27 -0.09 6.26
CA MET A 106 5.51 -0.54 5.66
C MET A 106 5.36 -0.71 4.15
N LEU A 107 6.30 -0.14 3.43
CA LEU A 107 6.41 -0.25 1.97
C LEU A 107 7.76 -0.88 1.64
N ARG A 108 7.75 -1.90 0.79
CA ARG A 108 8.94 -2.59 0.33
C ARG A 108 8.93 -2.73 -1.18
N ALA A 109 10.07 -2.48 -1.80
CA ALA A 109 10.25 -2.62 -3.23
C ALA A 109 11.09 -3.85 -3.59
N GLN A 110 10.80 -4.41 -4.77
CA GLN A 110 11.60 -5.41 -5.45
C GLN A 110 11.68 -5.06 -6.92
N VAL A 111 12.85 -5.17 -7.53
CA VAL A 111 13.05 -4.84 -8.94
C VAL A 111 13.67 -5.99 -9.70
N ARG A 112 13.35 -6.06 -10.96
CA ARG A 112 14.06 -6.88 -11.95
C ARG A 112 14.75 -5.94 -12.94
N GLY A 113 16.05 -6.08 -13.10
CA GLY A 113 16.89 -5.11 -13.82
C GLY A 113 17.05 -3.78 -13.05
N GLY A 114 17.90 -2.91 -13.56
CA GLY A 114 18.12 -1.58 -12.98
C GLY A 114 18.69 -1.57 -11.57
N SER A 115 18.36 -0.54 -10.82
CA SER A 115 18.83 -0.33 -9.44
C SER A 115 17.72 0.05 -8.49
N LEU A 116 17.88 -0.35 -7.23
CA LEU A 116 17.01 -0.04 -6.09
C LEU A 116 17.87 0.53 -4.97
N ARG A 117 17.55 1.72 -4.50
CA ARG A 117 18.26 2.35 -3.37
C ARG A 117 17.32 3.16 -2.49
N LEU A 118 17.76 3.41 -1.27
CA LEU A 118 17.07 4.28 -0.32
C LEU A 118 17.80 5.64 -0.26
N LEU A 119 17.03 6.72 -0.30
CA LEU A 119 17.54 8.07 -0.13
C LEU A 119 16.60 8.86 0.81
N GLY A 120 17.06 9.10 2.03
CA GLY A 120 16.20 9.67 3.06
C GLY A 120 14.96 8.78 3.26
N GLU A 121 13.77 9.35 3.21
CA GLU A 121 12.50 8.65 3.38
C GLU A 121 11.92 8.08 2.07
N ARG A 122 12.76 7.95 1.02
CA ARG A 122 12.32 7.54 -0.31
C ARG A 122 12.99 6.24 -0.75
N ILE A 123 12.20 5.42 -1.42
CA ILE A 123 12.67 4.34 -2.27
C ILE A 123 12.88 4.92 -3.66
N LEU A 124 14.05 4.72 -4.26
CA LEU A 124 14.37 5.12 -5.63
C LEU A 124 14.56 3.88 -6.48
N VAL A 125 13.87 3.83 -7.61
CA VAL A 125 14.01 2.79 -8.64
C VAL A 125 14.45 3.46 -9.93
N GLU A 126 15.56 2.96 -10.50
CA GLU A 126 16.16 3.53 -11.70
C GLU A 126 16.45 2.43 -12.72
N SER A 127 16.00 2.65 -13.96
CA SER A 127 16.22 1.78 -15.11
C SER A 127 15.83 0.33 -14.90
N ALA A 128 14.77 0.07 -14.12
CA ALA A 128 14.26 -1.27 -13.94
C ALA A 128 13.42 -1.74 -15.15
N ASP A 129 13.42 -3.05 -15.40
CA ASP A 129 12.53 -3.69 -16.38
C ASP A 129 11.13 -3.87 -15.79
N GLU A 130 11.08 -4.16 -14.50
CA GLU A 130 9.88 -4.36 -13.72
C GLU A 130 10.14 -3.99 -12.26
N ALA A 131 9.13 -3.44 -11.60
CA ALA A 131 9.16 -3.20 -10.17
C ALA A 131 7.86 -3.68 -9.51
N LEU A 132 8.01 -4.29 -8.33
CA LEU A 132 6.92 -4.66 -7.43
C LEU A 132 7.06 -3.84 -6.16
N LEU A 133 5.97 -3.25 -5.73
CA LEU A 133 5.83 -2.66 -4.40
C LEU A 133 4.85 -3.49 -3.58
N TYR A 134 5.24 -3.81 -2.36
CA TYR A 134 4.43 -4.50 -1.35
C TYR A 134 4.17 -3.53 -0.22
N PHE A 135 2.91 -3.39 0.17
CA PHE A 135 2.51 -2.51 1.26
C PHE A 135 1.61 -3.26 2.24
N SER A 136 1.87 -3.11 3.52
CA SER A 136 0.98 -3.54 4.59
C SER A 136 1.00 -2.54 5.73
N ALA A 137 -0.04 -2.53 6.54
CA ALA A 137 -0.20 -1.64 7.67
C ALA A 137 -0.89 -2.36 8.83
N ASP A 138 -0.59 -1.92 10.05
CA ASP A 138 -1.17 -2.50 11.25
C ASP A 138 -1.28 -1.46 12.37
N THR A 139 -2.17 -1.74 13.34
CA THR A 139 -2.37 -0.90 14.53
C THR A 139 -2.45 -1.76 15.79
N SER A 140 -2.08 -1.18 16.91
CA SER A 140 -2.19 -1.88 18.21
C SER A 140 -3.64 -1.98 18.73
N TRP A 141 -4.62 -1.45 18.00
CA TRP A 141 -6.01 -1.38 18.46
C TRP A 141 -6.63 -2.75 18.75
N HIS A 142 -6.46 -3.70 17.84
CA HIS A 142 -7.11 -5.00 17.89
C HIS A 142 -6.37 -6.08 18.70
N TYR A 143 -5.19 -5.75 19.24
CA TYR A 143 -4.45 -6.68 20.09
C TYR A 143 -4.93 -6.63 21.53
N SER A 144 -5.03 -7.80 22.16
CA SER A 144 -5.42 -7.93 23.56
C SER A 144 -4.38 -7.32 24.51
N PRO A 145 -4.75 -6.99 25.75
CA PRO A 145 -3.80 -6.54 26.77
C PRO A 145 -2.63 -7.51 26.95
N GLU A 146 -2.90 -8.82 26.94
CA GLU A 146 -1.91 -9.89 27.13
C GLU A 146 -0.91 -9.92 25.96
N GLU A 147 -1.38 -9.74 24.72
CA GLU A 147 -0.51 -9.66 23.54
C GLU A 147 0.38 -8.41 23.59
N LYS A 148 -0.16 -7.28 24.05
CA LYS A 148 0.59 -6.04 24.24
C LYS A 148 1.67 -6.18 25.33
N GLU A 149 1.36 -6.81 26.46
CA GLU A 149 2.32 -7.10 27.51
C GLU A 149 3.42 -8.06 27.06
N ALA A 150 3.05 -9.11 26.31
CA ALA A 150 4.00 -10.04 25.73
C ALA A 150 4.96 -9.37 24.73
N ALA A 151 4.46 -8.43 23.92
CA ALA A 151 5.27 -7.64 22.99
C ALA A 151 6.31 -6.79 23.72
N VAL A 152 5.91 -6.11 24.81
CA VAL A 152 6.82 -5.33 25.65
C VAL A 152 7.88 -6.23 26.30
N ALA A 153 7.46 -7.38 26.83
CA ALA A 153 8.39 -8.34 27.44
C ALA A 153 9.41 -8.89 26.44
N ALA A 154 8.97 -9.19 25.20
CA ALA A 154 9.85 -9.65 24.14
C ALA A 154 10.85 -8.56 23.74
N TRP A 155 10.39 -7.32 23.57
CA TRP A 155 11.26 -6.19 23.24
C TRP A 155 12.31 -5.93 24.33
N LEU A 156 11.92 -5.95 25.60
CA LEU A 156 12.82 -5.76 26.74
C LEU A 156 13.92 -6.84 26.79
N LYS A 157 13.61 -8.09 26.42
CA LYS A 157 14.61 -9.16 26.35
C LYS A 157 15.64 -8.91 25.24
N GLN A 158 15.20 -8.38 24.10
CA GLN A 158 16.09 -8.11 22.96
C GLN A 158 16.99 -6.89 23.21
N THR A 159 16.50 -5.90 23.97
CA THR A 159 17.21 -4.65 24.25
C THR A 159 17.92 -4.63 25.60
N ALA A 160 17.87 -5.71 26.35
CA ALA A 160 18.50 -5.80 27.67
C ALA A 160 20.04 -5.61 27.66
N GLU A 161 20.68 -5.77 26.49
CA GLU A 161 22.12 -5.56 26.30
C GLU A 161 22.47 -4.13 25.84
N GLU A 162 21.49 -3.33 25.41
CA GLU A 162 21.71 -1.92 25.07
C GLU A 162 21.46 -1.04 26.31
N PRO A 163 22.48 -0.33 26.80
CA PRO A 163 22.29 0.56 27.93
C PRO A 163 21.28 1.67 27.57
N GLU A 164 20.41 2.03 28.51
CA GLU A 164 19.46 3.16 28.42
C GLU A 164 20.17 4.53 28.19
N SER A 165 21.41 4.53 27.69
CA SER A 165 22.33 5.68 27.60
C SER A 165 21.84 6.80 26.67
N TRP A 166 20.91 6.52 25.77
CA TRP A 166 20.32 7.52 24.87
C TRP A 166 19.04 8.18 25.44
N MET A 167 18.53 7.67 26.53
CA MET A 167 17.41 8.28 27.24
C MET A 167 17.93 9.00 28.48
N ASN A 168 17.51 10.25 28.68
CA ASN A 168 17.63 10.91 29.98
C ASN A 168 16.73 10.20 31.04
N ALA A 169 16.87 8.87 31.13
CA ALA A 169 16.02 7.99 31.94
C ALA A 169 15.99 8.41 33.40
N GLU A 170 17.08 9.03 33.88
CA GLU A 170 17.18 9.56 35.25
C GLU A 170 16.22 10.73 35.53
N ARG A 171 15.79 11.46 34.49
CA ARG A 171 14.86 12.61 34.58
C ARG A 171 13.40 12.24 34.37
N MET A 172 13.11 11.02 33.95
CA MET A 172 11.75 10.55 33.66
C MET A 172 11.11 9.93 34.90
N SER A 173 9.82 10.20 35.09
CA SER A 173 9.01 9.52 36.10
C SER A 173 8.86 8.02 35.76
N SER A 174 8.50 7.22 36.75
CA SER A 174 8.20 5.79 36.55
C SER A 174 7.06 5.57 35.54
N TYR A 175 6.08 6.47 35.53
CA TYR A 175 4.96 6.46 34.58
C TYR A 175 5.43 6.69 33.12
N GLU A 176 6.20 7.74 32.87
CA GLU A 176 6.75 8.07 31.56
C GLU A 176 7.63 6.95 31.01
N ARG A 177 8.46 6.33 31.85
CA ARG A 177 9.26 5.16 31.47
C ARG A 177 8.39 3.98 31.06
N ARG A 178 7.30 3.73 31.79
CA ARG A 178 6.37 2.64 31.46
C ARG A 178 5.67 2.90 30.12
N GLU A 179 5.16 4.10 29.89
CA GLU A 179 4.51 4.47 28.62
C GLU A 179 5.48 4.35 27.45
N MET A 180 6.72 4.81 27.62
CA MET A 180 7.72 4.70 26.56
C MET A 180 8.05 3.24 26.23
N ARG A 181 8.24 2.38 27.25
CA ARG A 181 8.50 0.95 27.03
C ARG A 181 7.33 0.27 26.33
N LEU A 182 6.10 0.60 26.70
CA LEU A 182 4.90 0.10 26.04
C LEU A 182 4.88 0.51 24.57
N LYS A 183 5.10 1.79 24.28
CA LYS A 183 5.16 2.32 22.93
C LYS A 183 6.22 1.61 22.08
N GLN A 184 7.43 1.50 22.57
CA GLN A 184 8.55 0.88 21.85
C GLN A 184 8.32 -0.62 21.61
N GLY A 185 7.82 -1.35 22.60
CA GLY A 185 7.48 -2.77 22.48
C GLY A 185 6.38 -3.00 21.44
N LEU A 186 5.32 -2.19 21.45
CA LEU A 186 4.24 -2.26 20.47
C LEU A 186 4.73 -1.91 19.05
N GLN A 187 5.55 -0.87 18.91
CA GLN A 187 6.14 -0.51 17.62
C GLN A 187 7.04 -1.62 17.07
N ALA A 188 7.87 -2.23 17.92
CA ALA A 188 8.71 -3.36 17.52
C ALA A 188 7.87 -4.56 17.04
N MET A 189 6.79 -4.89 17.76
CA MET A 189 5.85 -5.95 17.38
C MET A 189 5.19 -5.66 16.04
N LEU A 190 4.62 -4.47 15.86
CA LEU A 190 3.93 -4.09 14.62
C LEU A 190 4.89 -4.17 13.42
N GLN A 191 6.09 -3.60 13.55
CA GLN A 191 7.09 -3.61 12.49
C GLN A 191 7.57 -5.03 12.15
N ALA A 192 7.77 -5.89 13.16
CA ALA A 192 8.15 -7.28 12.94
C ALA A 192 7.05 -8.06 12.20
N ARG A 193 5.78 -7.87 12.57
CA ARG A 193 4.62 -8.50 11.89
C ARG A 193 4.50 -8.03 10.44
N LEU A 194 4.60 -6.73 10.20
CA LEU A 194 4.55 -6.16 8.85
C LEU A 194 5.68 -6.70 7.98
N ARG A 195 6.91 -6.75 8.52
CA ARG A 195 8.06 -7.30 7.82
C ARG A 195 7.84 -8.76 7.44
N GLY A 196 7.35 -9.57 8.38
CA GLY A 196 7.02 -10.98 8.11
C GLY A 196 5.99 -11.15 6.99
N ARG A 197 4.93 -10.33 6.97
CA ARG A 197 3.92 -10.33 5.88
C ARG A 197 4.55 -9.98 4.53
N LEU A 198 5.32 -8.90 4.46
CA LEU A 198 5.92 -8.46 3.21
C LEU A 198 7.01 -9.40 2.72
N GLU A 199 7.76 -10.05 3.61
CA GLU A 199 8.72 -11.10 3.24
C GLU A 199 8.04 -12.34 2.69
N ALA A 200 6.96 -12.79 3.32
CA ALA A 200 6.17 -13.93 2.85
C ALA A 200 5.53 -13.64 1.48
N ALA A 201 5.05 -12.43 1.24
CA ALA A 201 4.55 -12.01 -0.06
C ALA A 201 5.67 -11.97 -1.10
N ARG A 202 6.81 -11.36 -0.79
CA ARG A 202 7.96 -11.26 -1.70
C ARG A 202 8.58 -12.59 -2.08
N ALA A 203 8.47 -13.59 -1.23
CA ALA A 203 8.95 -14.95 -1.50
C ALA A 203 8.13 -15.69 -2.57
N GLN A 204 6.94 -15.19 -2.89
CA GLN A 204 6.05 -15.74 -3.92
C GLN A 204 6.24 -14.99 -5.25
N SER A 205 5.90 -15.66 -6.36
CA SER A 205 5.83 -14.97 -7.63
C SER A 205 4.61 -14.04 -7.68
N TYR A 206 4.70 -12.97 -8.49
CA TYR A 206 3.55 -12.09 -8.72
C TYR A 206 2.31 -12.84 -9.19
N GLU A 207 2.49 -13.82 -10.07
CA GLU A 207 1.39 -14.61 -10.63
C GLU A 207 0.74 -15.52 -9.57
N ASP A 208 1.50 -16.08 -8.64
CA ASP A 208 0.95 -16.87 -7.53
C ASP A 208 0.16 -16.00 -6.56
N LEU A 209 0.69 -14.83 -6.19
CA LEU A 209 -0.01 -13.85 -5.37
C LEU A 209 -1.34 -13.41 -6.01
N ARG A 210 -1.30 -13.08 -7.30
CA ARG A 210 -2.49 -12.70 -8.06
C ARG A 210 -3.51 -13.84 -8.13
N LYS A 211 -3.05 -15.07 -8.42
CA LYS A 211 -3.92 -16.26 -8.48
C LYS A 211 -4.60 -16.53 -7.14
N ALA A 212 -3.85 -16.48 -6.04
CA ALA A 212 -4.39 -16.66 -4.69
C ALA A 212 -5.41 -15.56 -4.34
N HIS A 213 -5.09 -14.29 -4.65
CA HIS A 213 -6.00 -13.16 -4.48
C HIS A 213 -7.33 -13.36 -5.24
N VAL A 214 -7.26 -13.66 -6.52
CA VAL A 214 -8.45 -13.84 -7.36
C VAL A 214 -9.30 -15.03 -6.89
N ALA A 215 -8.67 -16.13 -6.46
CA ALA A 215 -9.37 -17.31 -5.97
C ALA A 215 -10.15 -17.00 -4.68
N ASP A 216 -9.51 -16.36 -3.70
CA ASP A 216 -10.12 -15.95 -2.43
C ASP A 216 -11.26 -14.94 -2.66
N TYR A 217 -11.02 -13.93 -3.48
CA TYR A 217 -12.03 -12.91 -3.80
C TYR A 217 -13.27 -13.50 -4.48
N ARG A 218 -13.09 -14.35 -5.49
CA ARG A 218 -14.20 -14.96 -6.23
C ARG A 218 -15.05 -15.90 -5.39
N GLU A 219 -14.49 -16.52 -4.38
CA GLU A 219 -15.27 -17.34 -3.44
C GLU A 219 -16.36 -16.52 -2.75
N LEU A 220 -16.10 -15.28 -2.38
CA LEU A 220 -17.06 -14.38 -1.76
C LEU A 220 -17.91 -13.64 -2.79
N PHE A 221 -17.28 -13.02 -3.78
CA PHE A 221 -17.95 -12.21 -4.80
C PHE A 221 -18.95 -13.01 -5.63
N GLY A 222 -18.65 -14.28 -5.93
CA GLY A 222 -19.51 -15.18 -6.69
C GLY A 222 -20.76 -15.65 -5.96
N ARG A 223 -20.90 -15.38 -4.65
CA ARG A 223 -22.08 -15.80 -3.86
C ARG A 223 -23.34 -14.95 -4.11
N ALA A 224 -23.16 -13.74 -4.63
CA ALA A 224 -24.28 -12.85 -4.96
C ALA A 224 -24.08 -12.26 -6.35
N ARG A 225 -25.13 -12.31 -7.18
CA ARG A 225 -25.14 -11.74 -8.51
C ARG A 225 -26.37 -10.87 -8.68
N LEU A 226 -26.16 -9.65 -9.16
CA LEU A 226 -27.22 -8.73 -9.59
C LEU A 226 -27.13 -8.56 -11.10
N GLU A 227 -28.18 -8.96 -11.80
CA GLU A 227 -28.33 -8.73 -13.24
C GLU A 227 -29.42 -7.68 -13.45
N ILE A 228 -29.08 -6.60 -14.14
CA ILE A 228 -30.01 -5.54 -14.53
C ILE A 228 -30.01 -5.49 -16.04
N GLU A 229 -31.18 -5.47 -16.66
CA GLU A 229 -31.31 -5.26 -18.10
C GLU A 229 -30.76 -3.87 -18.46
N TRP A 230 -29.85 -3.84 -19.42
CA TRP A 230 -29.25 -2.61 -19.91
C TRP A 230 -29.08 -2.60 -21.42
N ASP A 231 -28.78 -1.42 -21.96
CA ASP A 231 -28.44 -1.25 -23.38
C ASP A 231 -27.07 -1.87 -23.67
N ARG A 232 -27.04 -3.00 -24.36
CA ARG A 232 -25.82 -3.73 -24.76
C ARG A 232 -24.85 -2.90 -25.59
N GLN A 233 -25.32 -1.88 -26.32
CA GLN A 233 -24.45 -1.00 -27.10
C GLN A 233 -23.66 -0.08 -26.14
N ALA A 234 -24.27 0.36 -25.07
CA ALA A 234 -23.60 1.16 -24.06
C ALA A 234 -22.53 0.35 -23.26
N GLU A 235 -22.66 -0.97 -23.20
CA GLU A 235 -21.71 -1.84 -22.50
C GLU A 235 -20.29 -1.77 -23.09
N GLN A 236 -20.18 -1.58 -24.40
CA GLN A 236 -18.90 -1.50 -25.11
C GLN A 236 -18.20 -0.15 -24.95
N LEU A 237 -18.87 0.84 -24.39
CA LEU A 237 -18.30 2.17 -24.18
C LEU A 237 -17.58 2.28 -22.85
N PRO A 238 -16.47 3.03 -22.79
CA PRO A 238 -15.83 3.42 -21.52
C PRO A 238 -16.81 4.15 -20.60
N THR A 239 -16.57 4.07 -19.28
CA THR A 239 -17.50 4.60 -18.27
C THR A 239 -17.72 6.11 -18.41
N ASP A 240 -16.70 6.89 -18.76
CA ASP A 240 -16.82 8.33 -19.04
C ASP A 240 -17.80 8.61 -20.18
N LYS A 241 -17.73 7.84 -21.27
CA LYS A 241 -18.65 7.97 -22.40
C LYS A 241 -20.08 7.55 -22.05
N ARG A 242 -20.23 6.52 -21.21
CA ARG A 242 -21.56 6.13 -20.69
C ARG A 242 -22.16 7.23 -19.82
N LEU A 243 -21.37 7.87 -18.96
CA LEU A 243 -21.85 8.99 -18.13
C LEU A 243 -22.24 10.20 -18.97
N GLU A 244 -21.47 10.56 -20.01
CA GLU A 244 -21.82 11.64 -20.93
C GLU A 244 -23.15 11.37 -21.66
N LEU A 245 -23.38 10.13 -22.12
CA LEU A 245 -24.64 9.74 -22.77
C LEU A 245 -25.83 9.78 -21.80
N ALA A 246 -25.63 9.29 -20.58
CA ALA A 246 -26.68 9.33 -19.56
C ALA A 246 -27.06 10.78 -19.21
N ALA A 247 -26.08 11.67 -19.06
CA ALA A 247 -26.32 13.08 -18.78
C ALA A 247 -27.11 13.77 -19.91
N ARG A 248 -26.79 13.51 -21.19
CA ARG A 248 -27.53 14.03 -22.34
C ARG A 248 -28.97 13.55 -22.36
N ARG A 249 -29.23 12.24 -22.17
CA ARG A 249 -30.59 11.68 -22.12
C ARG A 249 -31.42 12.26 -20.98
N CYS A 250 -30.80 12.51 -19.83
CA CYS A 250 -31.49 13.16 -18.70
C CYS A 250 -31.87 14.62 -19.02
N ALA A 251 -31.02 15.37 -19.73
CA ALA A 251 -31.32 16.74 -20.15
C ALA A 251 -32.46 16.77 -21.18
N GLU A 252 -32.40 15.94 -22.20
CA GLU A 252 -33.46 15.82 -23.24
C GLU A 252 -34.82 15.41 -22.63
N GLY A 253 -34.84 14.43 -21.73
CA GLY A 253 -36.07 13.98 -21.05
C GLY A 253 -36.63 14.99 -20.05
N SER A 254 -35.87 16.02 -19.62
CA SER A 254 -36.36 17.11 -18.82
C SER A 254 -37.02 18.22 -19.66
N GLU A 255 -36.58 18.41 -20.91
CA GLU A 255 -37.18 19.37 -21.85
C GLU A 255 -38.54 18.85 -22.40
N GLU A 256 -38.72 17.54 -22.56
CA GLU A 256 -40.00 16.96 -23.00
C GLU A 256 -41.10 16.98 -21.91
N ARG A 257 -40.76 17.26 -20.66
CA ARG A 257 -41.70 17.36 -19.53
C ARG A 257 -42.03 18.77 -19.07
N ALA A 258 -41.45 19.79 -19.70
CA ALA A 258 -41.70 21.19 -19.45
C ALA A 258 -42.58 21.80 -20.54
#